data_f7e5566cc2c87d1d2fd758cfc3de3ec4
#
_entry.id   f7e5566cc2c87d1d2fd758cfc3de3ec4
#
_cell.length_a   1.000
_cell.length_b   1.000
_cell.length_c   1.000
_cell.angle_alpha   90.00
_cell.angle_beta   90.00
_cell.angle_gamma   90.00
#
_symmetry.space_group_name_H-M   'P 1'
#
loop_
_entity.id
_entity.type
_entity.pdbx_description
1 polymer ?
#
loop_
_entity_poly.entity_id
_entity_poly.type
_entity_poly.pdbx_seq_one_letter_code
_entity_poly.pdbx_strand_id
1 'polypeptide(L)'
;MTRRVVIVGGGFAGLTTAQRLARADVVITLIDRTNYHLFQPLLYQVATGGLSPADIASPIRYVLRRQDNVKVIQDTVREIRADEVVTDTATIGFDELIVATGATHHYFGHDEWEHDAPGLKTLADATGLRAQILGAFETAERTGCAALTFLVVGAGPTGVEMAGAIAEMAHHALRRDFRDIDPSAARILLVEAGQRVLSAFPEDLSRKAEQQLVGLGVEVMTGWQVSEVDEGRAVLRSGDEERVLNPQAIVWAAGVKASSLGSALVPLGATLDRSGRVAVNPDLTIPGHRNIHVVGDLAAVTSGGKPVPGVAPAAMQMGRYVADVIRGERSGPFRYRNKGNLATIGRSAGVADFGRVRFSGFPAWAAWLGVHIFFLIGFENRLLVMIQWAWNYVGRSRSARLVMRHEPVEGD
;
A
#
# COMPACT_ATOMS: atom_id res chain seq x y z
N MET A 1 -8.83 -6.80 -37.98
CA MET A 1 -8.65 -7.67 -36.79
C MET A 1 -8.84 -6.80 -35.56
N THR A 2 -9.59 -7.27 -34.57
CA THR A 2 -9.78 -6.56 -33.29
C THR A 2 -8.46 -6.51 -32.54
N ARG A 3 -8.08 -5.34 -32.07
CA ARG A 3 -6.79 -5.11 -31.40
C ARG A 3 -6.70 -5.82 -30.05
N ARG A 4 -5.62 -6.55 -29.80
CA ARG A 4 -5.37 -7.31 -28.57
C ARG A 4 -4.62 -6.44 -27.56
N VAL A 5 -5.21 -6.21 -26.41
CA VAL A 5 -4.63 -5.42 -25.31
C VAL A 5 -4.30 -6.36 -24.17
N VAL A 6 -3.03 -6.43 -23.78
CA VAL A 6 -2.62 -7.17 -22.57
C VAL A 6 -2.32 -6.18 -21.45
N ILE A 7 -2.90 -6.41 -20.27
CA ILE A 7 -2.68 -5.61 -19.05
C ILE A 7 -2.07 -6.53 -18.00
N VAL A 8 -0.86 -6.19 -17.55
CA VAL A 8 -0.15 -6.93 -16.49
C VAL A 8 -0.27 -6.16 -15.17
N GLY A 9 -1.03 -6.71 -14.24
CA GLY A 9 -1.34 -6.14 -12.94
C GLY A 9 -2.77 -5.59 -12.83
N GLY A 10 -3.55 -6.14 -11.91
CA GLY A 10 -4.94 -5.75 -11.57
C GLY A 10 -5.04 -4.69 -10.46
N GLY A 11 -3.95 -3.94 -10.20
CA GLY A 11 -3.92 -2.82 -9.27
C GLY A 11 -4.71 -1.60 -9.75
N PHE A 12 -4.49 -0.44 -9.12
CA PHE A 12 -5.23 0.80 -9.43
C PHE A 12 -5.11 1.22 -10.90
N ALA A 13 -3.91 1.17 -11.49
CA ALA A 13 -3.71 1.57 -12.86
C ALA A 13 -4.33 0.57 -13.85
N GLY A 14 -3.98 -0.72 -13.73
CA GLY A 14 -4.43 -1.75 -14.67
C GLY A 14 -5.93 -1.96 -14.66
N LEU A 15 -6.56 -2.03 -13.48
CA LEU A 15 -8.01 -2.16 -13.37
C LEU A 15 -8.73 -0.93 -13.94
N THR A 16 -8.22 0.29 -13.68
CA THR A 16 -8.78 1.51 -14.27
C THR A 16 -8.66 1.51 -15.79
N THR A 17 -7.54 1.03 -16.34
CA THR A 17 -7.33 0.90 -17.79
C THR A 17 -8.36 -0.08 -18.39
N ALA A 18 -8.49 -1.28 -17.79
CA ALA A 18 -9.46 -2.28 -18.25
C ALA A 18 -10.90 -1.74 -18.26
N GLN A 19 -11.33 -1.11 -17.16
CA GLN A 19 -12.67 -0.52 -17.05
C GLN A 19 -12.91 0.62 -18.07
N ARG A 20 -11.90 1.45 -18.32
CA ARG A 20 -12.01 2.55 -19.29
C ARG A 20 -12.10 2.06 -20.72
N LEU A 21 -11.54 0.89 -21.03
CA LEU A 21 -11.59 0.24 -22.35
C LEU A 21 -12.86 -0.63 -22.55
N ALA A 22 -13.80 -0.66 -21.62
CA ALA A 22 -14.98 -1.54 -21.67
C ALA A 22 -15.84 -1.42 -22.96
N ARG A 23 -15.85 -0.23 -23.59
CA ARG A 23 -16.61 0.04 -24.81
C ARG A 23 -15.74 0.27 -26.05
N ALA A 24 -14.44 -0.03 -25.93
CA ALA A 24 -13.50 0.07 -27.05
C ALA A 24 -13.58 -1.21 -27.92
N ASP A 25 -13.28 -1.07 -29.20
CA ASP A 25 -13.14 -2.22 -30.11
C ASP A 25 -11.76 -2.88 -29.92
N VAL A 26 -11.61 -3.54 -28.78
CA VAL A 26 -10.42 -4.26 -28.37
C VAL A 26 -10.80 -5.53 -27.60
N VAL A 27 -9.91 -6.53 -27.62
CA VAL A 27 -10.00 -7.70 -26.72
C VAL A 27 -8.93 -7.55 -25.66
N ILE A 28 -9.31 -7.57 -24.40
CA ILE A 28 -8.43 -7.34 -23.24
C ILE A 28 -8.12 -8.67 -22.57
N THR A 29 -6.84 -8.91 -22.30
CA THR A 29 -6.39 -9.94 -21.35
C THR A 29 -5.73 -9.25 -20.17
N LEU A 30 -6.36 -9.32 -18.98
CA LEU A 30 -5.79 -8.82 -17.74
C LEU A 30 -5.18 -9.99 -16.98
N ILE A 31 -3.88 -9.88 -16.68
CA ILE A 31 -3.09 -10.90 -15.99
C ILE A 31 -2.69 -10.34 -14.62
N ASP A 32 -2.98 -11.06 -13.55
CA ASP A 32 -2.52 -10.73 -12.20
C ASP A 32 -2.14 -12.02 -11.45
N ARG A 33 -1.13 -11.96 -10.60
CA ARG A 33 -0.72 -13.08 -9.74
C ARG A 33 -1.76 -13.43 -8.68
N THR A 34 -2.64 -12.46 -8.35
CA THR A 34 -3.76 -12.64 -7.43
C THR A 34 -5.09 -12.57 -8.19
N ASN A 35 -6.14 -13.13 -7.61
CA ASN A 35 -7.47 -13.07 -8.21
C ASN A 35 -8.29 -11.84 -7.78
N TYR A 36 -7.68 -10.91 -6.99
CA TYR A 36 -8.37 -9.77 -6.40
C TYR A 36 -7.63 -8.45 -6.63
N HIS A 37 -8.40 -7.38 -6.71
CA HIS A 37 -7.93 -6.02 -6.56
C HIS A 37 -7.90 -5.65 -5.09
N LEU A 38 -6.78 -5.07 -4.63
CA LEU A 38 -6.58 -4.68 -3.25
C LEU A 38 -6.66 -3.14 -3.10
N PHE A 39 -7.51 -2.67 -2.21
CA PHE A 39 -7.56 -1.27 -1.81
C PHE A 39 -6.52 -0.99 -0.71
N GLN A 40 -5.26 -0.87 -1.11
CA GLN A 40 -4.09 -0.74 -0.23
C GLN A 40 -4.20 0.38 0.84
N PRO A 41 -4.85 1.53 0.60
CA PRO A 41 -4.93 2.58 1.63
C PRO A 41 -5.58 2.16 2.95
N LEU A 42 -6.37 1.08 2.97
CA LEU A 42 -7.00 0.55 4.19
C LEU A 42 -6.31 -0.71 4.74
N LEU A 43 -5.15 -1.09 4.19
CA LEU A 43 -4.46 -2.32 4.55
C LEU A 43 -4.00 -2.33 6.02
N TYR A 44 -3.61 -1.17 6.56
CA TYR A 44 -3.25 -1.03 7.97
C TYR A 44 -4.42 -1.37 8.92
N GLN A 45 -5.67 -1.15 8.50
CA GLN A 45 -6.85 -1.52 9.30
C GLN A 45 -7.06 -3.04 9.33
N VAL A 46 -6.68 -3.76 8.29
CA VAL A 46 -6.64 -5.23 8.31
C VAL A 46 -5.54 -5.70 9.25
N ALA A 47 -4.34 -5.12 9.17
CA ALA A 47 -3.21 -5.46 10.04
C ALA A 47 -3.47 -5.19 11.53
N THR A 48 -4.41 -4.30 11.86
CA THR A 48 -4.77 -3.96 13.24
C THR A 48 -6.19 -4.43 13.63
N GLY A 49 -6.79 -5.35 12.86
CA GLY A 49 -8.09 -5.96 13.18
C GLY A 49 -9.29 -5.00 13.13
N GLY A 50 -9.15 -3.86 12.46
CA GLY A 50 -10.23 -2.90 12.24
C GLY A 50 -11.17 -3.30 11.10
N LEU A 51 -10.64 -3.97 10.09
CA LEU A 51 -11.36 -4.48 8.90
C LEU A 51 -10.97 -5.92 8.60
N SER A 52 -11.88 -6.64 7.94
CA SER A 52 -11.59 -7.96 7.37
C SER A 52 -10.85 -7.81 6.01
N PRO A 53 -10.02 -8.77 5.60
CA PRO A 53 -9.45 -8.81 4.25
C PRO A 53 -10.47 -8.62 3.13
N ALA A 54 -11.66 -9.22 3.26
CA ALA A 54 -12.72 -9.14 2.27
C ALA A 54 -13.34 -7.74 2.12
N ASP A 55 -13.21 -6.88 3.14
CA ASP A 55 -13.76 -5.52 3.11
C ASP A 55 -12.99 -4.61 2.14
N ILE A 56 -11.72 -4.90 1.90
CA ILE A 56 -10.81 -4.07 1.09
C ILE A 56 -10.27 -4.79 -0.16
N ALA A 57 -10.62 -6.05 -0.36
CA ALA A 57 -10.24 -6.83 -1.54
C ALA A 57 -11.49 -7.26 -2.30
N SER A 58 -11.44 -7.08 -3.63
CA SER A 58 -12.56 -7.44 -4.51
C SER A 58 -12.07 -8.35 -5.62
N PRO A 59 -12.68 -9.53 -5.87
CA PRO A 59 -12.27 -10.39 -6.97
C PRO A 59 -12.32 -9.64 -8.31
N ILE A 60 -11.23 -9.64 -9.07
CA ILE A 60 -11.11 -8.89 -10.33
C ILE A 60 -12.21 -9.31 -11.31
N ARG A 61 -12.49 -10.62 -11.41
CA ARG A 61 -13.56 -11.14 -12.28
C ARG A 61 -14.94 -10.61 -11.88
N TYR A 62 -15.21 -10.45 -10.58
CA TYR A 62 -16.45 -9.87 -10.09
C TYR A 62 -16.58 -8.39 -10.44
N VAL A 63 -15.47 -7.62 -10.31
CA VAL A 63 -15.45 -6.20 -10.66
C VAL A 63 -15.70 -5.99 -12.16
N LEU A 64 -15.15 -6.87 -13.01
CA LEU A 64 -15.24 -6.77 -14.47
C LEU A 64 -16.37 -7.62 -15.08
N ARG A 65 -17.24 -8.27 -14.26
CA ARG A 65 -18.27 -9.25 -14.73
C ARG A 65 -19.28 -8.74 -15.74
N ARG A 66 -19.45 -7.42 -15.86
CA ARG A 66 -20.35 -6.77 -16.81
C ARG A 66 -19.65 -6.26 -18.07
N GLN A 67 -18.40 -6.62 -18.25
CA GLN A 67 -17.56 -6.19 -19.36
C GLN A 67 -17.22 -7.41 -20.23
N ASP A 68 -17.77 -7.45 -21.45
CA ASP A 68 -17.70 -8.63 -22.33
C ASP A 68 -16.36 -8.76 -23.06
N ASN A 69 -15.63 -7.64 -23.23
CA ASN A 69 -14.37 -7.62 -23.98
C ASN A 69 -13.11 -7.89 -23.12
N VAL A 70 -13.27 -8.38 -21.88
CA VAL A 70 -12.15 -8.65 -20.97
C VAL A 70 -12.11 -10.10 -20.50
N LYS A 71 -10.95 -10.73 -20.64
CA LYS A 71 -10.58 -12.01 -20.03
C LYS A 71 -9.59 -11.72 -18.89
N VAL A 72 -9.85 -12.29 -17.71
CA VAL A 72 -8.95 -12.21 -16.56
C VAL A 72 -8.22 -13.54 -16.42
N ILE A 73 -6.91 -13.51 -16.26
CA ILE A 73 -6.05 -14.67 -16.02
C ILE A 73 -5.31 -14.45 -14.70
N GLN A 74 -5.45 -15.40 -13.78
CA GLN A 74 -4.59 -15.44 -12.59
C GLN A 74 -3.34 -16.20 -12.96
N ASP A 75 -2.23 -15.47 -13.14
CA ASP A 75 -0.93 -16.02 -13.49
C ASP A 75 0.18 -15.01 -13.20
N THR A 76 1.43 -15.45 -13.24
CA THR A 76 2.60 -14.60 -13.03
C THR A 76 3.35 -14.40 -14.34
N VAL A 77 3.50 -13.15 -14.78
CA VAL A 77 4.33 -12.80 -15.93
C VAL A 77 5.81 -12.90 -15.54
N ARG A 78 6.60 -13.63 -16.32
CA ARG A 78 8.02 -13.85 -16.10
C ARG A 78 8.90 -13.10 -17.10
N GLU A 79 8.44 -12.98 -18.34
CA GLU A 79 9.21 -12.36 -19.41
C GLU A 79 8.28 -11.48 -20.28
N ILE A 80 8.83 -10.40 -20.81
CA ILE A 80 8.15 -9.52 -21.76
C ILE A 80 9.01 -9.44 -23.02
N ARG A 81 8.41 -9.78 -24.18
CA ARG A 81 8.99 -9.65 -25.49
C ARG A 81 8.31 -8.53 -26.28
N ALA A 82 8.77 -8.25 -27.47
CA ALA A 82 8.28 -7.11 -28.26
C ALA A 82 6.77 -7.18 -28.62
N ASP A 83 6.22 -8.40 -28.72
CA ASP A 83 4.85 -8.69 -29.18
C ASP A 83 4.11 -9.73 -28.36
N GLU A 84 4.74 -10.26 -27.29
CA GLU A 84 4.16 -11.27 -26.40
C GLU A 84 4.67 -11.15 -24.97
N VAL A 85 3.85 -11.63 -24.01
CA VAL A 85 4.25 -11.86 -22.62
C VAL A 85 4.26 -13.34 -22.33
N VAL A 86 5.27 -13.78 -21.54
CA VAL A 86 5.41 -15.17 -21.08
C VAL A 86 5.02 -15.23 -19.62
N THR A 87 4.07 -16.10 -19.29
CA THR A 87 3.63 -16.38 -17.93
C THR A 87 4.12 -17.75 -17.47
N ASP A 88 3.82 -18.15 -16.23
CA ASP A 88 4.15 -19.50 -15.74
C ASP A 88 3.46 -20.61 -16.57
N THR A 89 2.30 -20.30 -17.18
CA THR A 89 1.48 -21.33 -17.85
C THR A 89 1.27 -21.11 -19.35
N ALA A 90 1.55 -19.92 -19.90
CA ALA A 90 1.22 -19.57 -21.29
C ALA A 90 2.10 -18.45 -21.86
N THR A 91 2.12 -18.39 -23.20
CA THR A 91 2.61 -17.22 -23.96
C THR A 91 1.42 -16.50 -24.60
N ILE A 92 1.31 -15.18 -24.41
CA ILE A 92 0.16 -14.39 -24.81
C ILE A 92 0.62 -13.22 -25.66
N GLY A 93 0.24 -13.22 -26.93
CA GLY A 93 0.57 -12.16 -27.88
C GLY A 93 -0.32 -10.91 -27.69
N PHE A 94 0.25 -9.74 -27.96
CA PHE A 94 -0.45 -8.45 -27.86
C PHE A 94 -0.18 -7.53 -29.03
N ASP A 95 -1.10 -6.60 -29.25
CA ASP A 95 -0.91 -5.43 -30.12
C ASP A 95 -0.62 -4.18 -29.27
N GLU A 96 -1.11 -4.16 -28.03
CA GLU A 96 -0.82 -3.15 -26.99
C GLU A 96 -0.55 -3.83 -25.64
N LEU A 97 0.50 -3.41 -24.94
CA LEU A 97 0.86 -3.89 -23.62
C LEU A 97 0.83 -2.77 -22.59
N ILE A 98 0.19 -3.01 -21.45
CA ILE A 98 0.20 -2.12 -20.30
C ILE A 98 0.80 -2.85 -19.09
N VAL A 99 1.99 -2.40 -18.62
CA VAL A 99 2.66 -2.94 -17.45
C VAL A 99 2.33 -2.08 -16.23
N ALA A 100 1.55 -2.63 -15.30
CA ALA A 100 0.94 -1.95 -14.17
C ALA A 100 1.19 -2.66 -12.83
N THR A 101 2.37 -3.28 -12.65
CA THR A 101 2.69 -4.17 -11.53
C THR A 101 3.09 -3.46 -10.23
N GLY A 102 3.12 -2.12 -10.22
CA GLY A 102 3.30 -1.31 -9.03
C GLY A 102 4.67 -1.41 -8.36
N ALA A 103 4.69 -1.38 -7.04
CA ALA A 103 5.89 -1.37 -6.21
C ALA A 103 5.79 -2.35 -5.03
N THR A 104 6.94 -2.73 -4.49
CA THR A 104 7.11 -3.57 -3.29
C THR A 104 7.94 -2.86 -2.22
N HIS A 105 8.24 -3.54 -1.11
CA HIS A 105 9.08 -3.01 -0.03
C HIS A 105 10.52 -2.80 -0.48
N HIS A 106 11.18 -1.83 0.13
CA HIS A 106 12.60 -1.56 -0.06
C HIS A 106 13.32 -1.59 1.29
N TYR A 107 14.21 -2.54 1.46
CA TYR A 107 15.01 -2.71 2.68
C TYR A 107 16.42 -2.09 2.56
N PHE A 108 16.64 -1.22 1.57
CA PHE A 108 17.90 -0.49 1.35
C PHE A 108 19.16 -1.35 1.25
N GLY A 109 19.03 -2.56 0.73
CA GLY A 109 20.12 -3.53 0.56
C GLY A 109 20.12 -4.66 1.60
N HIS A 110 19.16 -4.64 2.52
CA HIS A 110 18.97 -5.61 3.61
C HIS A 110 17.69 -6.40 3.42
N ASP A 111 17.54 -7.06 2.26
CA ASP A 111 16.32 -7.81 1.94
C ASP A 111 16.09 -8.98 2.94
N GLU A 112 17.13 -9.42 3.68
CA GLU A 112 17.06 -10.39 4.78
C GLU A 112 16.18 -9.91 5.95
N TRP A 113 16.03 -8.61 6.16
CA TRP A 113 15.19 -8.06 7.24
C TRP A 113 13.69 -8.30 7.03
N GLU A 114 13.27 -8.69 5.82
CA GLU A 114 11.84 -8.93 5.52
C GLU A 114 11.22 -9.98 6.43
N HIS A 115 12.01 -10.97 6.85
CA HIS A 115 11.56 -12.03 7.75
C HIS A 115 11.15 -11.48 9.13
N ASP A 116 11.99 -10.62 9.73
CA ASP A 116 11.79 -10.11 11.10
C ASP A 116 11.06 -8.77 11.13
N ALA A 117 11.13 -8.01 10.05
CA ALA A 117 10.48 -6.72 9.88
C ALA A 117 9.61 -6.71 8.61
N PRO A 118 8.50 -7.46 8.58
CA PRO A 118 7.65 -7.51 7.41
C PRO A 118 7.06 -6.14 7.06
N GLY A 119 6.94 -5.88 5.77
CA GLY A 119 6.29 -4.68 5.26
C GLY A 119 4.76 -4.80 5.22
N LEU A 120 4.09 -3.83 4.58
CA LEU A 120 2.63 -3.77 4.49
C LEU A 120 2.19 -3.39 3.07
N LYS A 121 2.12 -4.37 2.16
CA LYS A 121 1.72 -4.18 0.75
C LYS A 121 0.67 -5.18 0.26
N THR A 122 0.59 -6.35 0.88
CA THR A 122 -0.32 -7.44 0.49
C THR A 122 -1.27 -7.82 1.63
N LEU A 123 -2.33 -8.59 1.32
CA LEU A 123 -3.20 -9.14 2.36
C LEU A 123 -2.45 -10.11 3.26
N ALA A 124 -1.50 -10.87 2.72
CA ALA A 124 -0.67 -11.78 3.49
C ALA A 124 0.17 -11.02 4.53
N ASP A 125 0.80 -9.92 4.13
CA ASP A 125 1.55 -9.04 5.04
C ASP A 125 0.64 -8.53 6.17
N ALA A 126 -0.55 -8.03 5.82
CA ALA A 126 -1.49 -7.48 6.80
C ALA A 126 -2.01 -8.53 7.79
N THR A 127 -2.32 -9.73 7.32
CA THR A 127 -2.78 -10.84 8.18
C THR A 127 -1.65 -11.42 9.02
N GLY A 128 -0.43 -11.48 8.48
CA GLY A 128 0.79 -11.87 9.19
C GLY A 128 1.11 -10.89 10.33
N LEU A 129 1.17 -9.59 10.02
CA LEU A 129 1.37 -8.53 11.02
C LEU A 129 0.28 -8.55 12.10
N ARG A 130 -0.99 -8.76 11.72
CA ARG A 130 -2.08 -8.91 12.68
C ARG A 130 -1.84 -10.08 13.63
N ALA A 131 -1.41 -11.23 13.10
CA ALA A 131 -1.11 -12.40 13.89
C ALA A 131 0.07 -12.16 14.86
N GLN A 132 1.13 -11.48 14.40
CA GLN A 132 2.27 -11.11 15.24
C GLN A 132 1.86 -10.14 16.36
N ILE A 133 1.16 -9.06 16.03
CA ILE A 133 0.78 -8.03 17.00
C ILE A 133 -0.18 -8.61 18.06
N LEU A 134 -1.25 -9.29 17.66
CA LEU A 134 -2.19 -9.90 18.60
C LEU A 134 -1.56 -11.06 19.36
N GLY A 135 -0.75 -11.89 18.70
CA GLY A 135 -0.03 -12.98 19.32
C GLY A 135 0.96 -12.54 20.41
N ALA A 136 1.51 -11.32 20.30
CA ALA A 136 2.34 -10.73 21.34
C ALA A 136 1.54 -10.51 22.64
N PHE A 137 0.31 -9.98 22.55
CA PHE A 137 -0.58 -9.81 23.71
C PHE A 137 -1.00 -11.16 24.32
N GLU A 138 -1.34 -12.15 23.50
CA GLU A 138 -1.68 -13.50 23.95
C GLU A 138 -0.50 -14.19 24.67
N THR A 139 0.71 -13.96 24.18
CA THR A 139 1.92 -14.48 24.82
C THR A 139 2.19 -13.78 26.14
N ALA A 140 2.03 -12.45 26.18
CA ALA A 140 2.20 -11.66 27.39
C ALA A 140 1.20 -12.09 28.51
N GLU A 141 -0.07 -12.30 28.19
CA GLU A 141 -1.08 -12.80 29.11
C GLU A 141 -0.67 -14.15 29.69
N ARG A 142 -0.22 -15.09 28.87
CA ARG A 142 0.20 -16.43 29.28
C ARG A 142 1.46 -16.44 30.16
N THR A 143 2.40 -15.52 29.90
CA THR A 143 3.71 -15.48 30.57
C THR A 143 3.79 -14.47 31.69
N GLY A 144 2.79 -13.60 31.86
CA GLY A 144 2.81 -12.47 32.79
C GLY A 144 3.82 -11.37 32.42
N CYS A 145 4.36 -11.38 31.20
CA CYS A 145 5.32 -10.37 30.74
C CYS A 145 4.59 -9.16 30.13
N ALA A 146 4.44 -8.08 30.92
CA ALA A 146 3.69 -6.88 30.50
C ALA A 146 4.46 -5.89 29.63
N ALA A 147 5.79 -6.06 29.45
CA ALA A 147 6.63 -5.10 28.75
C ALA A 147 6.60 -5.32 27.23
N LEU A 148 5.46 -5.02 26.58
CA LEU A 148 5.34 -5.10 25.12
C LEU A 148 5.90 -3.86 24.43
N THR A 149 6.65 -4.06 23.36
CA THR A 149 7.16 -2.99 22.50
C THR A 149 6.86 -3.33 21.05
N PHE A 150 6.26 -2.38 20.32
CA PHE A 150 6.00 -2.46 18.88
C PHE A 150 6.80 -1.37 18.18
N LEU A 151 7.56 -1.75 17.15
CA LEU A 151 8.40 -0.83 16.38
C LEU A 151 7.82 -0.65 14.98
N VAL A 152 7.54 0.60 14.61
CA VAL A 152 7.16 0.98 13.25
C VAL A 152 8.29 1.78 12.64
N VAL A 153 8.83 1.33 11.51
CA VAL A 153 9.97 1.94 10.82
C VAL A 153 9.48 2.71 9.61
N GLY A 154 9.76 4.03 9.58
CA GLY A 154 9.33 4.96 8.54
C GLY A 154 8.07 5.73 8.91
N ALA A 155 8.14 7.06 8.98
CA ALA A 155 7.03 7.93 9.34
C ALA A 155 6.35 8.61 8.13
N GLY A 156 6.29 7.91 6.99
CA GLY A 156 5.39 8.22 5.89
C GLY A 156 3.92 7.94 6.25
N PRO A 157 2.95 8.14 5.34
CA PRO A 157 1.53 7.91 5.62
C PRO A 157 1.23 6.53 6.21
N THR A 158 1.76 5.46 5.62
CA THR A 158 1.56 4.08 6.09
C THR A 158 2.06 3.87 7.53
N GLY A 159 3.26 4.38 7.85
CA GLY A 159 3.83 4.21 9.19
C GLY A 159 3.07 5.01 10.26
N VAL A 160 2.67 6.24 9.93
CA VAL A 160 1.84 7.09 10.82
C VAL A 160 0.48 6.44 11.09
N GLU A 161 -0.20 5.96 10.05
CA GLU A 161 -1.49 5.27 10.15
C GLU A 161 -1.36 3.97 10.96
N MET A 162 -0.28 3.21 10.73
CA MET A 162 -0.03 1.95 11.43
C MET A 162 0.28 2.17 12.92
N ALA A 163 1.19 3.10 13.23
CA ALA A 163 1.55 3.42 14.62
C ALA A 163 0.33 3.93 15.40
N GLY A 164 -0.45 4.85 14.83
CA GLY A 164 -1.69 5.33 15.45
C GLY A 164 -2.71 4.20 15.66
N ALA A 165 -2.85 3.31 14.69
CA ALA A 165 -3.78 2.18 14.78
C ALA A 165 -3.35 1.13 15.81
N ILE A 166 -2.05 0.83 15.95
CA ILE A 166 -1.54 -0.06 17.00
C ILE A 166 -1.77 0.57 18.39
N ALA A 167 -1.48 1.88 18.53
CA ALA A 167 -1.70 2.59 19.80
C ALA A 167 -3.18 2.56 20.22
N GLU A 168 -4.10 2.83 19.32
CA GLU A 168 -5.54 2.73 19.61
C GLU A 168 -5.98 1.31 19.95
N MET A 169 -5.40 0.31 19.29
CA MET A 169 -5.71 -1.08 19.57
C MET A 169 -5.25 -1.44 20.99
N ALA A 170 -4.01 -1.14 21.35
CA ALA A 170 -3.44 -1.42 22.66
C ALA A 170 -4.14 -0.65 23.78
N HIS A 171 -4.23 0.69 23.63
CA HIS A 171 -4.69 1.58 24.70
C HIS A 171 -6.21 1.58 24.89
N HIS A 172 -6.99 1.14 23.89
CA HIS A 172 -8.46 1.22 23.96
C HIS A 172 -9.16 -0.10 23.64
N ALA A 173 -8.86 -0.73 22.49
CA ALA A 173 -9.65 -1.87 22.03
C ALA A 173 -9.39 -3.14 22.84
N LEU A 174 -8.14 -3.38 23.23
CA LEU A 174 -7.73 -4.58 23.99
C LEU A 174 -7.82 -4.44 25.51
N ARG A 175 -8.02 -3.22 26.02
CA ARG A 175 -7.93 -2.91 27.46
C ARG A 175 -8.77 -3.81 28.39
N ARG A 176 -9.87 -4.37 27.87
CA ARG A 176 -10.80 -5.22 28.65
C ARG A 176 -10.76 -6.69 28.24
N ASP A 177 -9.92 -7.05 27.29
CA ASP A 177 -9.87 -8.41 26.74
C ASP A 177 -8.96 -9.30 27.61
N PHE A 178 -7.92 -8.75 28.19
CA PHE A 178 -6.91 -9.43 28.98
C PHE A 178 -7.15 -9.26 30.51
N ARG A 179 -6.65 -10.19 31.34
CA ARG A 179 -6.86 -10.20 32.78
C ARG A 179 -5.57 -10.04 33.57
N ASP A 180 -4.48 -10.63 33.06
CA ASP A 180 -3.19 -10.69 33.78
C ASP A 180 -2.22 -9.61 33.33
N ILE A 181 -2.51 -8.93 32.18
CA ILE A 181 -1.72 -7.82 31.68
C ILE A 181 -2.59 -6.57 31.45
N ASP A 182 -1.95 -5.41 31.44
CA ASP A 182 -2.56 -4.17 30.95
C ASP A 182 -2.04 -3.87 29.54
N PRO A 183 -2.83 -4.12 28.48
CA PRO A 183 -2.42 -3.80 27.10
C PRO A 183 -2.05 -2.33 26.88
N SER A 184 -2.59 -1.41 27.71
CA SER A 184 -2.30 0.03 27.60
C SER A 184 -0.88 0.40 28.05
N ALA A 185 -0.16 -0.51 28.70
CA ALA A 185 1.26 -0.36 29.04
C ALA A 185 2.20 -0.64 27.84
N ALA A 186 1.67 -1.12 26.72
CA ALA A 186 2.49 -1.38 25.51
C ALA A 186 3.08 -0.09 24.97
N ARG A 187 4.38 -0.13 24.62
CA ARG A 187 5.12 0.97 23.99
C ARG A 187 5.02 0.84 22.47
N ILE A 188 4.65 1.91 21.80
CA ILE A 188 4.59 1.99 20.36
C ILE A 188 5.62 3.03 19.89
N LEU A 189 6.67 2.59 19.23
CA LEU A 189 7.74 3.43 18.73
C LEU A 189 7.56 3.63 17.22
N LEU A 190 7.58 4.89 16.78
CA LEU A 190 7.64 5.27 15.37
C LEU A 190 8.99 5.89 15.08
N VAL A 191 9.82 5.19 14.29
CA VAL A 191 11.19 5.61 13.97
C VAL A 191 11.25 6.16 12.55
N GLU A 192 11.88 7.32 12.39
CA GLU A 192 12.03 8.00 11.11
C GLU A 192 13.45 8.56 10.97
N ALA A 193 14.13 8.19 9.88
CA ALA A 193 15.48 8.68 9.59
C ALA A 193 15.52 10.19 9.30
N GLY A 194 14.44 10.72 8.73
CA GLY A 194 14.26 12.16 8.50
C GLY A 194 13.96 12.94 9.77
N GLN A 195 13.98 14.27 9.66
CA GLN A 195 13.80 15.17 10.80
C GLN A 195 12.33 15.38 11.20
N ARG A 196 11.36 14.81 10.47
CA ARG A 196 9.94 15.00 10.76
C ARG A 196 9.08 13.90 10.16
N VAL A 197 7.97 13.60 10.79
CA VAL A 197 6.94 12.71 10.25
C VAL A 197 6.26 13.33 9.03
N LEU A 198 5.71 12.52 8.12
CA LEU A 198 4.98 12.98 6.94
C LEU A 198 5.74 14.05 6.15
N SER A 199 7.01 13.81 5.85
CA SER A 199 7.92 14.78 5.19
C SER A 199 7.38 15.36 3.88
N ALA A 200 6.48 14.66 3.19
CA ALA A 200 5.79 15.12 1.98
C ALA A 200 4.69 16.17 2.25
N PHE A 201 4.28 16.35 3.51
CA PHE A 201 3.31 17.38 3.90
C PHE A 201 4.01 18.67 4.30
N PRO A 202 3.29 19.83 4.28
CA PRO A 202 3.78 21.07 4.86
C PRO A 202 4.18 20.90 6.34
N GLU A 203 5.16 21.67 6.79
CA GLU A 203 5.77 21.52 8.12
C GLU A 203 4.75 21.72 9.26
N ASP A 204 3.81 22.63 9.09
CA ASP A 204 2.73 22.88 10.07
C ASP A 204 1.82 21.65 10.25
N LEU A 205 1.52 20.92 9.17
CA LEU A 205 0.73 19.69 9.22
C LEU A 205 1.56 18.52 9.75
N SER A 206 2.84 18.44 9.40
CA SER A 206 3.77 17.44 9.95
C SER A 206 3.84 17.54 11.47
N ARG A 207 4.05 18.75 12.01
CA ARG A 207 4.07 18.99 13.46
C ARG A 207 2.73 18.64 14.14
N LYS A 208 1.59 18.96 13.52
CA LYS A 208 0.28 18.58 14.05
C LYS A 208 0.07 17.06 14.05
N ALA A 209 0.57 16.36 13.03
CA ALA A 209 0.53 14.91 12.97
C ALA A 209 1.35 14.29 14.10
N GLU A 210 2.55 14.79 14.35
CA GLU A 210 3.40 14.35 15.47
C GLU A 210 2.73 14.58 16.83
N GLN A 211 2.15 15.76 17.05
CA GLN A 211 1.39 16.05 18.27
C GLN A 211 0.20 15.10 18.47
N GLN A 212 -0.49 14.72 17.40
CA GLN A 212 -1.59 13.76 17.45
C GLN A 212 -1.09 12.35 17.77
N LEU A 213 0.04 11.92 17.20
CA LEU A 213 0.68 10.64 17.53
C LEU A 213 1.09 10.55 18.99
N VAL A 214 1.80 11.58 19.48
CA VAL A 214 2.20 11.67 20.90
C VAL A 214 0.96 11.67 21.82
N GLY A 215 -0.11 12.36 21.44
CA GLY A 215 -1.39 12.34 22.15
C GLY A 215 -2.08 10.99 22.21
N LEU A 216 -1.76 10.08 21.28
CA LEU A 216 -2.19 8.67 21.29
C LEU A 216 -1.25 7.76 22.10
N GLY A 217 -0.12 8.28 22.63
CA GLY A 217 0.88 7.50 23.35
C GLY A 217 1.94 6.86 22.45
N VAL A 218 2.09 7.32 21.18
CA VAL A 218 3.17 6.89 20.29
C VAL A 218 4.45 7.65 20.64
N GLU A 219 5.56 6.94 20.84
CA GLU A 219 6.89 7.49 20.98
C GLU A 219 7.46 7.77 19.58
N VAL A 220 7.55 9.05 19.19
CA VAL A 220 8.06 9.45 17.88
C VAL A 220 9.56 9.74 17.98
N MET A 221 10.36 9.04 17.19
CA MET A 221 11.82 9.12 17.13
C MET A 221 12.25 9.57 15.73
N THR A 222 12.36 10.88 15.51
CA THR A 222 12.90 11.46 14.26
C THR A 222 14.42 11.61 14.32
N GLY A 223 15.10 11.52 13.17
CA GLY A 223 16.56 11.52 13.10
C GLY A 223 17.20 10.19 13.54
N TRP A 224 16.40 9.12 13.67
CA TRP A 224 16.88 7.79 14.00
C TRP A 224 16.71 6.83 12.83
N GLN A 225 17.75 6.08 12.54
CA GLN A 225 17.78 5.07 11.47
C GLN A 225 17.94 3.68 12.06
N VAL A 226 17.19 2.71 11.50
CA VAL A 226 17.44 1.29 11.76
C VAL A 226 18.71 0.88 11.03
N SER A 227 19.68 0.33 11.75
CA SER A 227 20.96 -0.11 11.22
C SER A 227 21.13 -1.63 11.20
N GLU A 228 20.34 -2.34 11.98
CA GLU A 228 20.38 -3.80 12.07
C GLU A 228 19.00 -4.32 12.50
N VAL A 229 18.56 -5.42 11.92
CA VAL A 229 17.39 -6.21 12.35
C VAL A 229 17.80 -7.67 12.29
N ASP A 230 17.69 -8.38 13.41
CA ASP A 230 18.07 -9.78 13.53
C ASP A 230 17.33 -10.43 14.70
N GLU A 231 16.67 -11.58 14.46
CA GLU A 231 15.97 -12.42 15.44
C GLU A 231 15.08 -11.63 16.45
N GLY A 232 14.31 -10.67 15.94
CA GLY A 232 13.43 -9.82 16.76
C GLY A 232 14.16 -8.70 17.51
N ARG A 233 15.46 -8.52 17.30
CA ARG A 233 16.27 -7.39 17.80
C ARG A 233 16.36 -6.32 16.71
N ALA A 234 16.27 -5.06 17.11
CA ALA A 234 16.52 -3.92 16.24
C ALA A 234 17.53 -2.96 16.85
N VAL A 235 18.50 -2.51 16.04
CA VAL A 235 19.47 -1.49 16.43
C VAL A 235 19.12 -0.18 15.73
N LEU A 236 18.96 0.87 16.51
CA LEU A 236 18.68 2.22 16.05
C LEU A 236 19.90 3.11 16.26
N ARG A 237 20.20 3.97 15.27
CA ARG A 237 21.31 4.94 15.35
C ARG A 237 20.88 6.35 15.02
N SER A 238 21.43 7.31 15.77
CA SER A 238 21.27 8.75 15.52
C SER A 238 22.61 9.43 15.85
N GLY A 239 23.39 9.82 14.83
CA GLY A 239 24.77 10.26 15.02
C GLY A 239 25.61 9.19 15.71
N ASP A 240 26.19 9.53 16.86
CA ASP A 240 26.97 8.59 17.68
C ASP A 240 26.14 7.81 18.72
N GLU A 241 24.86 8.12 18.84
CA GLU A 241 23.95 7.41 19.75
C GLU A 241 23.46 6.12 19.12
N GLU A 242 23.43 5.05 19.93
CA GLU A 242 22.89 3.74 19.56
C GLU A 242 21.88 3.29 20.62
N ARG A 243 20.77 2.68 20.15
CA ARG A 243 19.75 2.05 21.02
C ARG A 243 19.44 0.67 20.49
N VAL A 244 19.45 -0.30 21.38
CA VAL A 244 19.04 -1.68 21.09
C VAL A 244 17.65 -1.90 21.64
N LEU A 245 16.75 -2.43 20.81
CA LEU A 245 15.38 -2.76 21.15
C LEU A 245 15.13 -4.25 20.86
N ASN A 246 14.22 -4.84 21.65
CA ASN A 246 13.71 -6.19 21.41
C ASN A 246 12.18 -6.12 21.27
N PRO A 247 11.67 -5.57 20.17
CA PRO A 247 10.25 -5.44 19.94
C PRO A 247 9.59 -6.80 19.65
N GLN A 248 8.35 -6.97 20.09
CA GLN A 248 7.56 -8.17 19.81
C GLN A 248 7.03 -8.20 18.36
N ALA A 249 6.95 -7.04 17.71
CA ALA A 249 6.73 -6.95 16.27
C ALA A 249 7.41 -5.70 15.71
N ILE A 250 7.98 -5.85 14.51
CA ILE A 250 8.55 -4.76 13.72
C ILE A 250 7.71 -4.62 12.45
N VAL A 251 7.28 -3.41 12.15
CA VAL A 251 6.54 -3.10 10.90
C VAL A 251 7.40 -2.23 10.03
N TRP A 252 7.77 -2.72 8.84
CA TRP A 252 8.56 -1.96 7.88
C TRP A 252 7.66 -1.12 6.97
N ALA A 253 7.60 0.18 7.23
CA ALA A 253 6.87 1.16 6.43
C ALA A 253 7.82 2.14 5.70
N ALA A 254 9.14 1.89 5.75
CA ALA A 254 10.17 2.72 5.16
C ALA A 254 10.55 2.23 3.76
N GLY A 255 10.37 3.13 2.78
CA GLY A 255 10.83 2.88 1.41
C GLY A 255 9.97 1.92 0.59
N VAL A 256 9.95 2.20 -0.69
CA VAL A 256 9.35 1.34 -1.71
C VAL A 256 10.29 1.24 -2.91
N LYS A 257 10.39 0.05 -3.51
CA LYS A 257 11.07 -0.18 -4.79
C LYS A 257 10.05 -0.65 -5.81
N ALA A 258 10.28 -0.33 -7.08
CA ALA A 258 9.41 -0.78 -8.17
C ALA A 258 9.40 -2.31 -8.25
N SER A 259 8.32 -2.86 -8.82
CA SER A 259 8.22 -4.29 -9.10
C SER A 259 9.39 -4.78 -9.95
N SER A 260 9.93 -5.95 -9.63
CA SER A 260 11.04 -6.57 -10.37
C SER A 260 10.74 -6.82 -11.85
N LEU A 261 9.46 -6.88 -12.24
CA LEU A 261 9.08 -7.04 -13.64
C LEU A 261 9.53 -5.86 -14.52
N GLY A 262 9.86 -4.69 -13.93
CA GLY A 262 10.48 -3.59 -14.66
C GLY A 262 11.77 -3.99 -15.37
N SER A 263 12.56 -4.90 -14.80
CA SER A 263 13.79 -5.42 -15.39
C SER A 263 13.56 -6.24 -16.67
N ALA A 264 12.38 -6.85 -16.84
CA ALA A 264 12.02 -7.57 -18.06
C ALA A 264 11.83 -6.65 -19.28
N LEU A 265 11.75 -5.33 -19.08
CA LEU A 265 11.67 -4.35 -20.15
C LEU A 265 13.06 -3.83 -20.61
N VAL A 266 14.13 -4.11 -19.85
CA VAL A 266 15.51 -3.66 -20.19
C VAL A 266 15.99 -4.24 -21.53
N PRO A 267 15.76 -5.51 -21.88
CA PRO A 267 16.11 -6.05 -23.20
C PRO A 267 15.38 -5.35 -24.36
N LEU A 268 14.25 -4.68 -24.09
CA LEU A 268 13.49 -3.89 -25.05
C LEU A 268 13.92 -2.40 -25.10
N GLY A 269 15.04 -2.03 -24.44
CA GLY A 269 15.59 -0.68 -24.45
C GLY A 269 15.10 0.24 -23.32
N ALA A 270 14.32 -0.29 -22.35
CA ALA A 270 13.94 0.50 -21.18
C ALA A 270 15.13 0.69 -20.23
N THR A 271 15.16 1.83 -19.55
CA THR A 271 16.13 2.11 -18.47
C THR A 271 15.41 2.22 -17.13
N LEU A 272 16.12 1.84 -16.05
CA LEU A 272 15.57 1.87 -14.70
C LEU A 272 16.26 2.99 -13.89
N ASP A 273 15.51 3.65 -13.02
CA ASP A 273 16.08 4.55 -12.03
C ASP A 273 16.62 3.77 -10.80
N ARG A 274 17.18 4.49 -9.82
CA ARG A 274 17.74 3.90 -8.60
C ARG A 274 16.71 3.12 -7.75
N SER A 275 15.43 3.40 -7.92
CA SER A 275 14.33 2.70 -7.23
C SER A 275 13.75 1.57 -8.09
N GLY A 276 14.36 1.23 -9.21
CA GLY A 276 13.91 0.22 -10.16
C GLY A 276 12.72 0.63 -11.03
N ARG A 277 12.31 1.92 -11.01
CA ARG A 277 11.21 2.41 -11.84
C ARG A 277 11.66 2.56 -13.28
N VAL A 278 10.78 2.19 -14.19
CA VAL A 278 11.02 2.26 -15.63
C VAL A 278 10.89 3.71 -16.11
N ALA A 279 11.96 4.24 -16.72
CA ALA A 279 11.91 5.52 -17.39
C ALA A 279 10.98 5.46 -18.61
N VAL A 280 10.03 6.39 -18.68
CA VAL A 280 9.02 6.42 -19.73
C VAL A 280 9.06 7.74 -20.49
N ASN A 281 8.60 7.68 -21.74
CA ASN A 281 8.32 8.85 -22.56
C ASN A 281 7.16 9.67 -21.94
N PRO A 282 6.98 10.93 -22.37
CA PRO A 282 5.86 11.76 -21.89
C PRO A 282 4.46 11.17 -22.12
N ASP A 283 4.31 10.21 -23.03
CA ASP A 283 3.08 9.47 -23.34
C ASP A 283 2.98 8.13 -22.61
N LEU A 284 3.84 7.89 -21.62
CA LEU A 284 3.93 6.70 -20.80
C LEU A 284 4.37 5.42 -21.54
N THR A 285 4.92 5.55 -22.74
CA THR A 285 5.52 4.44 -23.47
C THR A 285 6.99 4.25 -23.10
N ILE A 286 7.56 3.06 -23.34
CA ILE A 286 9.02 2.88 -23.24
C ILE A 286 9.71 3.38 -24.53
N PRO A 287 10.98 3.81 -24.45
CA PRO A 287 11.75 4.20 -25.64
C PRO A 287 11.76 3.10 -26.69
N GLY A 288 11.54 3.48 -27.98
CA GLY A 288 11.54 2.55 -29.11
C GLY A 288 10.23 1.76 -29.33
N HIS A 289 9.32 1.73 -28.38
CA HIS A 289 8.06 0.96 -28.46
C HIS A 289 6.85 1.85 -28.20
N ARG A 290 6.04 2.11 -29.21
CA ARG A 290 4.83 2.94 -29.11
C ARG A 290 3.63 2.21 -28.52
N ASN A 291 3.70 0.89 -28.44
CA ASN A 291 2.64 -0.02 -28.00
C ASN A 291 2.92 -0.67 -26.65
N ILE A 292 4.01 -0.30 -25.95
CA ILE A 292 4.33 -0.81 -24.61
C ILE A 292 4.30 0.37 -23.63
N HIS A 293 3.28 0.37 -22.79
CA HIS A 293 3.04 1.41 -21.79
C HIS A 293 3.40 0.93 -20.39
N VAL A 294 4.02 1.79 -19.58
CA VAL A 294 4.29 1.52 -18.17
C VAL A 294 3.58 2.56 -17.31
N VAL A 295 2.80 2.11 -16.32
CA VAL A 295 1.91 2.96 -15.53
C VAL A 295 1.95 2.63 -14.04
N GLY A 296 1.49 3.57 -13.21
CA GLY A 296 1.49 3.43 -11.76
C GLY A 296 2.88 3.55 -11.15
N ASP A 297 3.08 2.93 -9.98
CA ASP A 297 4.31 3.08 -9.19
C ASP A 297 5.55 2.47 -9.86
N LEU A 298 5.35 1.63 -10.88
CA LEU A 298 6.43 1.08 -11.71
C LEU A 298 7.07 2.13 -12.63
N ALA A 299 6.33 3.18 -13.00
CA ALA A 299 6.78 4.18 -13.97
C ALA A 299 7.49 5.37 -13.30
N ALA A 300 8.66 5.75 -13.82
CA ALA A 300 9.35 6.99 -13.47
C ALA A 300 8.79 8.13 -14.34
N VAL A 301 7.72 8.77 -13.87
CA VAL A 301 7.01 9.82 -14.60
C VAL A 301 7.34 11.20 -14.06
N THR A 302 7.56 12.16 -14.96
CA THR A 302 7.68 13.58 -14.63
C THR A 302 6.54 14.36 -15.30
N SER A 303 5.88 15.23 -14.55
CA SER A 303 4.81 16.09 -15.06
C SER A 303 5.00 17.50 -14.53
N GLY A 304 5.05 18.50 -15.44
CA GLY A 304 5.32 19.89 -15.06
C GLY A 304 6.68 20.09 -14.36
N GLY A 305 7.71 19.33 -14.76
CA GLY A 305 9.05 19.40 -14.19
C GLY A 305 9.19 18.76 -12.78
N LYS A 306 8.16 18.11 -12.26
CA LYS A 306 8.18 17.44 -10.95
C LYS A 306 7.91 15.94 -11.09
N PRO A 307 8.57 15.10 -10.26
CA PRO A 307 8.24 13.68 -10.21
C PRO A 307 6.78 13.47 -9.80
N VAL A 308 6.11 12.53 -10.47
CA VAL A 308 4.76 12.10 -10.09
C VAL A 308 4.86 11.14 -8.90
N PRO A 309 4.13 11.37 -7.81
CA PRO A 309 4.21 10.51 -6.63
C PRO A 309 3.58 9.14 -6.88
N GLY A 310 4.10 8.10 -6.20
CA GLY A 310 3.53 6.74 -6.18
C GLY A 310 2.29 6.68 -5.29
N VAL A 311 1.17 7.15 -5.81
CA VAL A 311 -0.12 7.17 -5.08
C VAL A 311 -1.25 6.68 -5.99
N ALA A 312 -2.29 6.08 -5.40
CA ALA A 312 -3.42 5.54 -6.15
C ALA A 312 -4.07 6.54 -7.14
N PRO A 313 -4.29 7.84 -6.80
CA PRO A 313 -4.81 8.81 -7.76
C PRO A 313 -3.92 9.04 -8.98
N ALA A 314 -2.60 8.95 -8.84
CA ALA A 314 -1.67 9.06 -9.97
C ALA A 314 -1.74 7.82 -10.86
N ALA A 315 -1.71 6.63 -10.27
CA ALA A 315 -1.86 5.36 -10.98
C ALA A 315 -3.17 5.30 -11.78
N MET A 316 -4.29 5.69 -11.18
CA MET A 316 -5.59 5.76 -11.86
C MET A 316 -5.61 6.80 -13.01
N GLN A 317 -4.94 7.95 -12.87
CA GLN A 317 -4.85 8.95 -13.91
C GLN A 317 -4.01 8.45 -15.10
N MET A 318 -2.89 7.74 -14.83
CA MET A 318 -2.08 7.11 -15.87
C MET A 318 -2.88 6.03 -16.61
N GLY A 319 -3.60 5.17 -15.90
CA GLY A 319 -4.44 4.14 -16.51
C GLY A 319 -5.54 4.71 -17.41
N ARG A 320 -6.23 5.78 -16.98
CA ARG A 320 -7.22 6.49 -17.82
C ARG A 320 -6.56 7.10 -19.06
N TYR A 321 -5.40 7.74 -18.88
CA TYR A 321 -4.68 8.35 -19.97
C TYR A 321 -4.31 7.33 -21.05
N VAL A 322 -3.71 6.20 -20.68
CA VAL A 322 -3.33 5.14 -21.63
C VAL A 322 -4.56 4.57 -22.34
N ALA A 323 -5.65 4.33 -21.61
CA ALA A 323 -6.89 3.86 -22.22
C ALA A 323 -7.44 4.86 -23.26
N ASP A 324 -7.42 6.18 -22.95
CA ASP A 324 -7.86 7.23 -23.89
C ASP A 324 -6.93 7.32 -25.11
N VAL A 325 -5.62 7.07 -24.96
CA VAL A 325 -4.66 6.96 -26.09
C VAL A 325 -4.99 5.76 -26.98
N ILE A 326 -5.22 4.58 -26.39
CA ILE A 326 -5.58 3.36 -27.14
C ILE A 326 -6.88 3.53 -27.91
N ARG A 327 -7.85 4.29 -27.35
CA ARG A 327 -9.12 4.63 -28.02
C ARG A 327 -8.96 5.70 -29.11
N GLY A 328 -7.80 6.32 -29.24
CA GLY A 328 -7.58 7.45 -30.17
C GLY A 328 -8.25 8.76 -29.72
N GLU A 329 -8.71 8.84 -28.48
CA GLU A 329 -9.38 10.02 -27.91
C GLU A 329 -8.39 11.03 -27.32
N ARG A 330 -7.14 10.64 -27.19
CA ARG A 330 -6.10 11.47 -26.59
C ARG A 330 -4.76 11.30 -27.29
N SER A 331 -4.02 12.41 -27.36
CA SER A 331 -2.63 12.48 -27.83
C SER A 331 -1.84 13.46 -26.97
N GLY A 332 -0.50 13.46 -27.12
CA GLY A 332 0.40 14.37 -26.40
C GLY A 332 0.77 13.87 -24.99
N PRO A 333 1.48 14.67 -24.19
CA PRO A 333 2.06 14.23 -22.93
C PRO A 333 1.02 13.99 -21.82
N PHE A 334 1.30 13.01 -20.97
CA PHE A 334 0.56 12.82 -19.72
C PHE A 334 0.75 14.03 -18.80
N ARG A 335 -0.33 14.45 -18.15
CA ARG A 335 -0.33 15.55 -17.18
C ARG A 335 -1.00 15.07 -15.88
N TYR A 336 -0.21 15.00 -14.81
CA TYR A 336 -0.71 14.69 -13.48
C TYR A 336 -1.43 15.88 -12.86
N ARG A 337 -2.59 15.62 -12.29
CA ARG A 337 -3.34 16.58 -11.47
C ARG A 337 -3.31 16.12 -10.03
N ASN A 338 -2.57 16.85 -9.19
CA ASN A 338 -2.54 16.56 -7.76
C ASN A 338 -3.93 16.76 -7.16
N LYS A 339 -4.41 15.75 -6.43
CA LYS A 339 -5.70 15.75 -5.74
C LYS A 339 -5.59 16.11 -4.25
N GLY A 340 -4.39 16.44 -3.79
CA GLY A 340 -4.07 16.66 -2.39
C GLY A 340 -3.58 15.40 -1.69
N ASN A 341 -3.14 15.59 -0.45
CA ASN A 341 -2.63 14.52 0.42
C ASN A 341 -3.49 14.44 1.69
N LEU A 342 -3.75 13.22 2.13
CA LEU A 342 -4.51 12.92 3.33
C LEU A 342 -3.77 11.83 4.11
N ALA A 343 -3.70 11.97 5.43
CA ALA A 343 -3.25 10.91 6.34
C ALA A 343 -4.10 10.93 7.60
N THR A 344 -4.51 9.76 8.09
CA THR A 344 -5.18 9.65 9.37
C THR A 344 -4.19 9.28 10.47
N ILE A 345 -4.44 9.76 11.69
CA ILE A 345 -3.59 9.53 12.85
C ILE A 345 -4.50 8.96 13.96
N GLY A 346 -4.96 7.75 13.72
CA GLY A 346 -5.94 7.14 14.59
C GLY A 346 -7.35 7.71 14.39
N ARG A 347 -8.19 7.52 15.40
CA ARG A 347 -9.60 7.85 15.37
C ARG A 347 -9.83 9.34 15.60
N SER A 348 -10.62 9.97 14.73
CA SER A 348 -10.99 11.39 14.81
C SER A 348 -9.82 12.37 14.66
N ALA A 349 -8.64 11.92 14.24
CA ALA A 349 -7.47 12.75 14.03
C ALA A 349 -6.85 12.46 12.65
N GLY A 350 -6.35 13.51 11.99
CA GLY A 350 -5.72 13.42 10.69
C GLY A 350 -5.17 14.75 10.23
N VAL A 351 -4.53 14.75 9.07
CA VAL A 351 -4.03 15.92 8.37
C VAL A 351 -4.44 15.88 6.91
N ALA A 352 -4.78 17.02 6.36
CA ALA A 352 -5.23 17.19 4.99
C ALA A 352 -4.55 18.40 4.34
N ASP A 353 -3.96 18.19 3.15
CA ASP A 353 -3.39 19.24 2.31
C ASP A 353 -3.98 19.15 0.90
N PHE A 354 -4.85 20.10 0.57
CA PHE A 354 -5.40 20.29 -0.78
C PHE A 354 -4.75 21.48 -1.51
N GLY A 355 -3.53 21.81 -1.14
CA GLY A 355 -2.76 22.92 -1.67
C GLY A 355 -3.17 24.26 -1.05
N ARG A 356 -4.31 24.82 -1.48
CA ARG A 356 -4.82 26.12 -0.94
C ARG A 356 -5.55 25.95 0.40
N VAL A 357 -6.09 24.80 0.68
CA VAL A 357 -6.86 24.51 1.90
C VAL A 357 -6.15 23.41 2.67
N ARG A 358 -5.82 23.71 3.93
CA ARG A 358 -5.14 22.81 4.86
C ARG A 358 -5.87 22.77 6.17
N PHE A 359 -6.07 21.58 6.73
CA PHE A 359 -6.71 21.41 8.01
C PHE A 359 -6.25 20.12 8.68
N SER A 360 -6.55 19.98 9.97
CA SER A 360 -6.13 18.84 10.79
C SER A 360 -7.22 18.47 11.80
N GLY A 361 -7.04 17.36 12.51
CA GLY A 361 -7.98 16.87 13.51
C GLY A 361 -9.20 16.22 12.88
N PHE A 362 -10.36 16.35 13.53
CA PHE A 362 -11.61 15.73 13.09
C PHE A 362 -12.03 16.07 11.64
N PRO A 363 -11.96 17.34 11.17
CA PRO A 363 -12.31 17.64 9.78
C PRO A 363 -11.44 16.91 8.76
N ALA A 364 -10.14 16.75 9.04
CA ALA A 364 -9.23 16.01 8.16
C ALA A 364 -9.55 14.51 8.17
N TRP A 365 -9.86 13.95 9.32
CA TRP A 365 -10.31 12.58 9.45
C TRP A 365 -11.63 12.33 8.70
N ALA A 366 -12.61 13.22 8.82
CA ALA A 366 -13.88 13.11 8.09
C ALA A 366 -13.68 13.19 6.57
N ALA A 367 -12.81 14.09 6.09
CA ALA A 367 -12.44 14.15 4.68
C ALA A 367 -11.73 12.88 4.21
N TRP A 368 -10.79 12.35 5.02
CA TRP A 368 -10.12 11.08 4.75
C TRP A 368 -11.13 9.92 4.63
N LEU A 369 -12.07 9.84 5.58
CA LEU A 369 -13.15 8.86 5.58
C LEU A 369 -13.97 8.90 4.26
N GLY A 370 -14.45 10.10 3.90
CA GLY A 370 -15.27 10.30 2.70
C GLY A 370 -14.53 9.92 1.42
N VAL A 371 -13.25 10.32 1.28
CA VAL A 371 -12.41 10.01 0.12
C VAL A 371 -12.19 8.50 0.01
N HIS A 372 -11.85 7.82 1.11
CA HIS A 372 -11.55 6.37 1.08
C HIS A 372 -12.79 5.54 0.79
N ILE A 373 -13.96 5.88 1.36
CA ILE A 373 -15.22 5.23 1.01
C ILE A 373 -15.56 5.45 -0.47
N PHE A 374 -15.40 6.66 -0.98
CA PHE A 374 -15.71 6.97 -2.38
C PHE A 374 -14.89 6.12 -3.37
N PHE A 375 -13.60 5.93 -3.08
CA PHE A 375 -12.70 5.16 -3.95
C PHE A 375 -12.71 3.66 -3.69
N LEU A 376 -13.31 3.19 -2.60
CA LEU A 376 -13.45 1.76 -2.32
C LEU A 376 -14.34 1.11 -3.39
N ILE A 377 -13.89 -0.03 -3.93
CA ILE A 377 -14.58 -0.75 -5.01
C ILE A 377 -15.76 -1.56 -4.45
N GLY A 378 -16.89 -1.47 -5.16
CA GLY A 378 -18.13 -2.17 -4.82
C GLY A 378 -19.01 -1.36 -3.88
N PHE A 379 -20.31 -1.26 -4.25
CA PHE A 379 -21.29 -0.57 -3.40
C PHE A 379 -21.51 -1.30 -2.07
N GLU A 380 -21.55 -2.62 -2.11
CA GLU A 380 -21.70 -3.48 -0.93
C GLU A 380 -20.55 -3.27 0.06
N ASN A 381 -19.29 -3.26 -0.42
CA ASN A 381 -18.12 -3.01 0.42
C ASN A 381 -18.14 -1.61 1.04
N ARG A 382 -18.58 -0.60 0.28
CA ARG A 382 -18.70 0.78 0.81
C ARG A 382 -19.70 0.84 1.96
N LEU A 383 -20.87 0.23 1.81
CA LEU A 383 -21.90 0.22 2.84
C LEU A 383 -21.46 -0.57 4.08
N LEU A 384 -20.86 -1.75 3.89
CA LEU A 384 -20.35 -2.56 4.99
C LEU A 384 -19.24 -1.87 5.77
N VAL A 385 -18.27 -1.29 5.09
CA VAL A 385 -17.17 -0.54 5.73
C VAL A 385 -17.72 0.69 6.46
N MET A 386 -18.70 1.41 5.90
CA MET A 386 -19.34 2.55 6.59
C MET A 386 -20.03 2.09 7.89
N ILE A 387 -20.80 0.99 7.83
CA ILE A 387 -21.48 0.45 9.01
C ILE A 387 -20.47 -0.03 10.05
N GLN A 388 -19.42 -0.74 9.65
CA GLN A 388 -18.36 -1.20 10.54
C GLN A 388 -17.62 -0.02 11.18
N TRP A 389 -17.29 1.01 10.42
CA TRP A 389 -16.65 2.19 10.96
C TRP A 389 -17.55 2.96 11.92
N ALA A 390 -18.84 3.13 11.61
CA ALA A 390 -19.81 3.74 12.53
C ALA A 390 -19.92 2.93 13.82
N TRP A 391 -20.02 1.60 13.72
CA TRP A 391 -20.07 0.71 14.87
C TRP A 391 -18.79 0.75 15.70
N ASN A 392 -17.64 0.64 15.02
CA ASN A 392 -16.33 0.76 15.68
C ASN A 392 -16.15 2.16 16.30
N TYR A 393 -16.71 3.20 15.68
CA TYR A 393 -16.66 4.57 16.20
C TYR A 393 -17.45 4.69 17.50
N VAL A 394 -18.63 4.12 17.61
CA VAL A 394 -19.45 4.16 18.85
C VAL A 394 -18.95 3.16 19.88
N GLY A 395 -18.72 1.91 19.48
CA GLY A 395 -18.40 0.80 20.38
C GLY A 395 -16.95 0.71 20.86
N ARG A 396 -16.01 1.47 20.24
CA ARG A 396 -14.55 1.35 20.46
C ARG A 396 -14.03 -0.09 20.30
N SER A 397 -14.76 -0.93 19.55
CA SER A 397 -14.41 -2.32 19.30
C SER A 397 -13.73 -2.50 17.94
N ARG A 398 -12.92 -3.54 17.80
CA ARG A 398 -12.35 -4.00 16.53
C ARG A 398 -12.77 -5.45 16.34
N SER A 399 -13.65 -5.71 15.40
CA SER A 399 -14.32 -7.02 15.27
C SER A 399 -13.45 -8.09 14.57
N ALA A 400 -12.44 -7.69 13.79
CA ALA A 400 -11.61 -8.61 13.01
C ALA A 400 -10.30 -9.02 13.72
N ARG A 401 -10.31 -9.14 15.05
CA ARG A 401 -9.14 -9.49 15.89
C ARG A 401 -8.90 -11.01 15.94
N LEU A 402 -8.83 -11.65 14.79
CA LEU A 402 -8.59 -13.08 14.69
C LEU A 402 -7.11 -13.35 14.42
N VAL A 403 -6.48 -14.17 15.26
CA VAL A 403 -5.15 -14.73 15.02
C VAL A 403 -5.32 -15.97 14.16
N MET A 404 -5.06 -15.86 12.88
CA MET A 404 -5.00 -17.00 11.97
C MET A 404 -3.54 -17.42 11.84
N ARG A 405 -3.17 -18.56 12.42
CA ARG A 405 -1.88 -19.20 12.15
C ARG A 405 -2.03 -19.97 10.84
N HIS A 406 -1.16 -19.72 9.87
CA HIS A 406 -0.94 -20.68 8.81
C HIS A 406 -0.15 -21.84 9.44
N GLU A 407 -0.83 -22.90 9.84
CA GLU A 407 -0.15 -24.17 10.03
C GLU A 407 0.41 -24.56 8.65
N PRO A 408 1.72 -24.88 8.52
CA PRO A 408 2.19 -25.48 7.30
C PRO A 408 1.36 -26.74 7.10
N VAL A 409 0.75 -26.88 5.93
CA VAL A 409 0.14 -28.15 5.53
C VAL A 409 1.30 -29.15 5.58
N GLU A 410 1.30 -30.04 6.58
CA GLU A 410 2.20 -31.19 6.60
C GLU A 410 1.90 -31.95 5.32
N GLY A 411 2.83 -31.83 4.37
CA GLY A 411 2.72 -32.48 3.08
C GLY A 411 2.89 -33.99 3.27
N ASP A 412 2.00 -34.74 2.64
CA ASP A 412 2.13 -36.16 2.37
C ASP A 412 3.46 -36.51 1.66
#